data_4de1cb37c89502fea7ef4bc960ce9131
#
_entry.id   4de1cb37c89502fea7ef4bc960ce9131
#
_cell.length_a   1.000
_cell.length_b   1.000
_cell.length_c   1.000
_cell.angle_alpha   90.00
_cell.angle_beta   90.00
_cell.angle_gamma   90.00
#
_symmetry.space_group_name_H-M   'P 1'
#
loop_
_entity.id
_entity.type
_entity.pdbx_description
1 polymer ?
#
loop_
_entity_poly.entity_id
_entity_poly.type
_entity_poly.pdbx_seq_one_letter_code
_entity_poly.pdbx_strand_id
1 'polypeptide(L)'
;MNTNKKRGLVDSKFNERKGECDAALAEIQKHHPLSGLSLGTLEDLDLIEDDVLRRRARHAITENLRVMAFMDALREGNTAKIAEIITASHESLRYDYEVSGLELDTMVEIARKQPAVWHRV
;
A
#
# COMPACT_ATOMS: atom_id res chain seq x y z
N MET A 1 2.14 11.39 -27.71
CA MET A 1 3.13 12.16 -26.95
C MET A 1 2.62 12.67 -25.63
N ASN A 2 1.41 13.20 -25.61
CA ASN A 2 0.83 13.72 -24.38
C ASN A 2 0.59 12.64 -23.34
N THR A 3 0.32 11.43 -23.77
CA THR A 3 0.14 10.28 -22.88
C THR A 3 1.42 9.95 -22.12
N ASN A 4 2.57 10.18 -22.73
CA ASN A 4 3.85 9.92 -22.08
C ASN A 4 4.12 10.86 -20.91
N LYS A 5 3.69 12.10 -21.04
CA LYS A 5 3.88 13.10 -20.00
C LYS A 5 3.09 12.76 -18.75
N LYS A 6 1.82 12.39 -18.93
CA LYS A 6 0.96 11.99 -17.82
C LYS A 6 1.47 10.71 -17.17
N ARG A 7 1.89 9.76 -17.99
CA ARG A 7 2.42 8.49 -17.54
C ARG A 7 3.72 8.67 -16.74
N GLY A 8 4.56 9.59 -17.19
CA GLY A 8 5.80 9.91 -16.51
C GLY A 8 5.58 10.43 -15.10
N LEU A 9 4.55 11.25 -14.90
CA LEU A 9 4.20 11.77 -13.59
C LEU A 9 3.74 10.65 -12.65
N VAL A 10 2.95 9.71 -13.16
CA VAL A 10 2.47 8.58 -12.36
C VAL A 10 3.61 7.63 -12.03
N ASP A 11 4.49 7.36 -13.00
CA ASP A 11 5.66 6.50 -12.76
C ASP A 11 6.57 7.12 -11.71
N SER A 12 6.75 8.43 -11.76
CA SER A 12 7.54 9.17 -10.78
C SER A 12 6.93 9.05 -9.38
N LYS A 13 5.62 9.17 -9.29
CA LYS A 13 4.88 9.05 -8.03
C LYS A 13 5.01 7.63 -7.48
N PHE A 14 4.86 6.65 -8.33
CA PHE A 14 5.01 5.24 -7.93
C PHE A 14 6.40 4.98 -7.36
N ASN A 15 7.44 5.45 -8.05
CA ASN A 15 8.82 5.28 -7.60
C ASN A 15 9.09 6.03 -6.30
N GLU A 16 8.49 7.19 -6.13
CA GLU A 16 8.59 7.97 -4.90
C GLU A 16 8.01 7.20 -3.73
N ARG A 17 6.81 6.62 -3.90
CA ARG A 17 6.17 5.82 -2.85
C ARG A 17 6.98 4.58 -2.51
N LYS A 18 7.52 3.91 -3.52
CA LYS A 18 8.37 2.74 -3.33
C LYS A 18 9.61 3.11 -2.53
N GLY A 19 10.25 4.22 -2.87
CA GLY A 19 11.42 4.71 -2.14
C GLY A 19 11.10 5.03 -0.70
N GLU A 20 9.95 5.65 -0.45
CA GLU A 20 9.51 5.96 0.91
C GLU A 20 9.25 4.69 1.71
N CYS A 21 8.62 3.70 1.11
CA CYS A 21 8.39 2.41 1.76
C CYS A 21 9.70 1.70 2.08
N ASP A 22 10.65 1.73 1.14
CA ASP A 22 11.96 1.11 1.35
C ASP A 22 12.71 1.81 2.50
N ALA A 23 12.60 3.13 2.57
CA ALA A 23 13.22 3.91 3.65
C ALA A 23 12.56 3.60 5.00
N ALA A 24 11.24 3.45 5.02
CA ALA A 24 10.51 3.10 6.23
C ALA A 24 10.94 1.71 6.73
N LEU A 25 11.06 0.76 5.81
CA LEU A 25 11.51 -0.58 6.14
C LEU A 25 12.93 -0.55 6.74
N ALA A 26 13.82 0.26 6.14
CA ALA A 26 15.18 0.39 6.63
C ALA A 26 15.21 0.93 8.06
N GLU A 27 14.32 1.86 8.41
CA GLU A 27 14.22 2.39 9.76
C GLU A 27 13.85 1.30 10.77
N ILE A 28 12.90 0.45 10.41
CA ILE A 28 12.49 -0.67 11.27
C ILE A 28 13.64 -1.68 11.38
N GLN A 29 14.33 -1.95 10.29
CA GLN A 29 15.43 -2.92 10.26
C GLN A 29 16.61 -2.54 11.13
N LYS A 30 16.71 -1.28 11.51
CA LYS A 30 17.73 -0.83 12.47
C LYS A 30 17.50 -1.40 13.87
N HIS A 31 16.27 -1.80 14.15
CA HIS A 31 15.86 -2.26 15.48
C HIS A 31 15.67 -3.78 15.54
N HIS A 32 15.17 -4.38 14.48
CA HIS A 32 15.01 -5.83 14.38
C HIS A 32 14.87 -6.25 12.93
N PRO A 33 15.19 -7.52 12.61
CA PRO A 33 15.06 -8.00 11.23
C PRO A 33 13.61 -8.01 10.78
N LEU A 34 13.36 -7.58 9.55
CA LEU A 34 12.05 -7.59 8.94
C LEU A 34 12.24 -7.73 7.43
N SER A 35 11.67 -8.77 6.83
CA SER A 35 11.88 -9.06 5.42
C SER A 35 11.00 -8.23 4.49
N GLY A 36 9.91 -7.68 4.99
CA GLY A 36 9.02 -6.83 4.19
C GLY A 36 8.20 -5.92 5.07
N LEU A 37 7.91 -4.72 4.58
CA LEU A 37 7.19 -3.71 5.35
C LEU A 37 5.80 -4.19 5.79
N SER A 38 5.09 -4.89 4.91
CA SER A 38 3.76 -5.39 5.21
C SER A 38 3.74 -6.45 6.32
N LEU A 39 4.89 -7.04 6.63
CA LEU A 39 5.02 -8.04 7.69
C LEU A 39 5.27 -7.42 9.07
N GLY A 40 5.45 -6.10 9.11
CA GLY A 40 5.65 -5.38 10.36
C GLY A 40 4.38 -5.36 11.22
N THR A 41 4.53 -4.84 12.44
CA THR A 41 3.40 -4.68 13.37
C THR A 41 3.11 -3.19 13.55
N LEU A 42 1.95 -2.90 14.14
CA LEU A 42 1.59 -1.50 14.44
C LEU A 42 2.59 -0.87 15.42
N GLU A 43 3.19 -1.68 16.28
CA GLU A 43 4.22 -1.21 17.22
C GLU A 43 5.47 -0.73 16.48
N ASP A 44 5.77 -1.34 15.34
CA ASP A 44 6.93 -0.94 14.54
C ASP A 44 6.82 0.49 14.02
N LEU A 45 5.63 1.04 13.96
CA LEU A 45 5.41 2.43 13.53
C LEU A 45 6.08 3.42 14.46
N ASP A 46 6.18 3.08 15.74
CA ASP A 46 6.85 3.94 16.74
C ASP A 46 8.35 4.03 16.52
N LEU A 47 8.93 3.11 15.76
CA LEU A 47 10.35 3.11 15.44
C LEU A 47 10.70 4.09 14.32
N ILE A 48 9.70 4.61 13.64
CA ILE A 48 9.88 5.52 12.52
C ILE A 48 9.57 6.94 12.98
N GLU A 49 10.58 7.81 12.97
CA GLU A 49 10.42 9.18 13.40
C GLU A 49 9.78 10.08 12.35
N ASP A 50 10.08 9.83 11.08
CA ASP A 50 9.54 10.63 9.97
C ASP A 50 8.06 10.34 9.78
N ASP A 51 7.23 11.39 9.82
CA ASP A 51 5.78 11.24 9.70
C ASP A 51 5.36 10.64 8.35
N VAL A 52 5.99 11.06 7.27
CA VAL A 52 5.67 10.56 5.93
C VAL A 52 5.98 9.07 5.84
N LEU A 53 7.17 8.67 6.26
CA LEU A 53 7.59 7.26 6.25
C LEU A 53 6.69 6.42 7.15
N ARG A 54 6.31 6.97 8.31
CA ARG A 54 5.41 6.27 9.23
C ARG A 54 4.05 6.02 8.59
N ARG A 55 3.51 7.00 7.88
CA ARG A 55 2.23 6.83 7.19
C ARG A 55 2.31 5.80 6.07
N ARG A 56 3.41 5.78 5.32
CA ARG A 56 3.63 4.76 4.29
C ARG A 56 3.67 3.37 4.91
N ALA A 57 4.39 3.22 6.02
CA ALA A 57 4.46 1.96 6.74
C ALA A 57 3.10 1.55 7.29
N ARG A 58 2.35 2.50 7.83
CA ARG A 58 1.00 2.23 8.35
C ARG A 58 0.11 1.67 7.26
N HIS A 59 0.16 2.27 6.08
CA HIS A 59 -0.63 1.78 4.95
C HIS A 59 -0.26 0.33 4.62
N ALA A 60 1.03 0.02 4.49
CA ALA A 60 1.48 -1.31 4.14
C ALA A 60 1.06 -2.36 5.18
N ILE A 61 1.26 -2.04 6.46
CA ILE A 61 0.94 -2.95 7.55
C ILE A 61 -0.56 -3.17 7.68
N THR A 62 -1.33 -2.09 7.66
CA THR A 62 -2.79 -2.19 7.81
C THR A 62 -3.46 -2.81 6.59
N GLU A 63 -2.90 -2.57 5.39
CA GLU A 63 -3.42 -3.20 4.18
C GLU A 63 -3.26 -4.72 4.25
N ASN A 64 -2.14 -5.20 4.74
CA ASN A 64 -1.93 -6.63 4.91
C ASN A 64 -2.95 -7.23 5.89
N LEU A 65 -3.22 -6.53 6.98
CA LEU A 65 -4.24 -6.95 7.95
C LEU A 65 -5.63 -6.94 7.32
N ARG A 66 -5.91 -5.94 6.48
CA ARG A 66 -7.20 -5.85 5.79
C ARG A 66 -7.41 -6.98 4.79
N VAL A 67 -6.34 -7.42 4.12
CA VAL A 67 -6.43 -8.57 3.21
C VAL A 67 -6.89 -9.81 3.95
N MET A 68 -6.32 -10.08 5.12
CA MET A 68 -6.71 -11.23 5.93
C MET A 68 -8.15 -11.12 6.40
N ALA A 69 -8.55 -9.94 6.86
CA ALA A 69 -9.92 -9.69 7.29
C ALA A 69 -10.90 -9.82 6.14
N PHE A 70 -10.50 -9.39 4.95
CA PHE A 70 -11.31 -9.50 3.74
C PHE A 70 -11.56 -10.96 3.37
N MET A 71 -10.52 -11.78 3.44
CA MET A 71 -10.67 -13.21 3.15
C MET A 71 -11.61 -13.90 4.15
N ASP A 72 -11.51 -13.55 5.42
CA ASP A 72 -12.41 -14.08 6.45
C ASP A 72 -13.85 -13.64 6.19
N ALA A 73 -14.04 -12.37 5.83
CA ALA A 73 -15.37 -11.84 5.54
C ALA A 73 -16.00 -12.53 4.32
N LEU A 74 -15.18 -12.86 3.32
CA LEU A 74 -15.64 -13.61 2.16
C LEU A 74 -16.12 -15.00 2.54
N ARG A 75 -15.38 -15.68 3.40
CA ARG A 75 -15.76 -17.03 3.87
C ARG A 75 -17.06 -17.01 4.64
N GLU A 76 -17.28 -15.94 5.41
CA GLU A 76 -18.50 -15.78 6.21
C GLU A 76 -19.68 -15.24 5.41
N GLY A 77 -19.42 -14.72 4.21
CA GLY A 77 -20.44 -14.07 3.40
C GLY A 77 -20.89 -12.74 4.01
N ASN A 78 -20.03 -12.10 4.79
CA ASN A 78 -20.35 -10.86 5.50
C ASN A 78 -20.10 -9.65 4.60
N THR A 79 -21.10 -9.27 3.83
CA THR A 79 -20.98 -8.17 2.86
C THR A 79 -20.78 -6.81 3.52
N ALA A 80 -21.38 -6.58 4.69
CA ALA A 80 -21.18 -5.34 5.42
C ALA A 80 -19.73 -5.16 5.84
N LYS A 81 -19.10 -6.22 6.32
CA LYS A 81 -17.70 -6.21 6.69
C LYS A 81 -16.80 -5.96 5.49
N ILE A 82 -17.11 -6.58 4.36
CA ILE A 82 -16.36 -6.38 3.10
C ILE A 82 -16.40 -4.90 2.71
N ALA A 83 -17.57 -4.27 2.78
CA ALA A 83 -17.71 -2.86 2.44
C ALA A 83 -16.89 -1.97 3.38
N GLU A 84 -16.88 -2.27 4.67
CA GLU A 84 -16.07 -1.53 5.65
C GLU A 84 -14.58 -1.63 5.34
N ILE A 85 -14.13 -2.84 5.01
CA ILE A 85 -12.72 -3.08 4.71
C ILE A 85 -12.29 -2.31 3.46
N ILE A 86 -13.11 -2.34 2.42
CA ILE A 86 -12.83 -1.61 1.18
C ILE A 86 -12.76 -0.11 1.45
N THR A 87 -13.70 0.42 2.22
CA THR A 87 -13.71 1.83 2.59
C THR A 87 -12.44 2.22 3.35
N ALA A 88 -12.06 1.40 4.33
CA ALA A 88 -10.85 1.65 5.10
C ALA A 88 -9.59 1.62 4.23
N SER A 89 -9.56 0.71 3.26
CA SER A 89 -8.45 0.61 2.31
C SER A 89 -8.35 1.89 1.46
N HIS A 90 -9.48 2.38 0.96
CA HIS A 90 -9.51 3.63 0.18
C HIS A 90 -9.05 4.83 1.00
N GLU A 91 -9.47 4.91 2.25
CA GLU A 91 -9.05 5.99 3.13
C GLU A 91 -7.55 5.93 3.41
N SER A 92 -7.02 4.73 3.63
CA SER A 92 -5.59 4.56 3.86
C SER A 92 -4.77 4.96 2.64
N LEU A 93 -5.23 4.61 1.44
CA LEU A 93 -4.59 5.04 0.20
C LEU A 93 -4.58 6.56 0.08
N ARG A 94 -5.65 7.20 0.50
CA ARG A 94 -5.79 8.65 0.39
C ARG A 94 -4.93 9.39 1.40
N TYR A 95 -4.97 8.97 2.66
CA TYR A 95 -4.33 9.71 3.77
C TYR A 95 -2.96 9.18 4.18
N ASP A 96 -2.77 7.88 4.15
CA ASP A 96 -1.49 7.28 4.54
C ASP A 96 -0.54 7.08 3.37
N TYR A 97 -1.07 6.74 2.21
CA TYR A 97 -0.26 6.55 1.01
C TYR A 97 -0.26 7.77 0.10
N GLU A 98 -1.24 8.62 0.25
CA GLU A 98 -1.38 9.88 -0.47
C GLU A 98 -1.40 9.73 -2.00
N VAL A 99 -2.29 8.86 -2.48
CA VAL A 99 -2.55 8.73 -3.92
C VAL A 99 -3.99 9.11 -4.21
N SER A 100 -4.19 9.83 -5.31
CA SER A 100 -5.53 10.22 -5.76
C SER A 100 -6.17 9.07 -6.54
N GLY A 101 -7.48 9.19 -6.78
CA GLY A 101 -8.20 8.19 -7.57
C GLY A 101 -7.60 8.01 -8.96
N LEU A 102 -7.21 9.10 -9.61
CA LEU A 102 -6.62 9.04 -10.94
C LEU A 102 -5.24 8.36 -10.93
N GLU A 103 -4.42 8.71 -9.95
CA GLU A 103 -3.10 8.10 -9.77
C GLU A 103 -3.23 6.62 -9.50
N LEU A 104 -4.20 6.25 -8.65
CA LEU A 104 -4.43 4.86 -8.31
C LEU A 104 -4.89 4.06 -9.53
N ASP A 105 -5.82 4.59 -10.30
CA ASP A 105 -6.30 3.92 -11.51
C ASP A 105 -5.17 3.65 -12.49
N THR A 106 -4.28 4.61 -12.65
CA THR A 106 -3.14 4.48 -13.55
C THR A 106 -2.13 3.47 -13.01
N MET A 107 -1.90 3.46 -11.70
CA MET A 107 -1.02 2.47 -11.07
C MET A 107 -1.54 1.05 -11.23
N VAL A 108 -2.85 0.86 -11.09
CA VAL A 108 -3.48 -0.44 -11.30
C VAL A 108 -3.31 -0.89 -12.74
N GLU A 109 -3.47 0.04 -13.67
CA GLU A 109 -3.29 -0.24 -15.10
C GLU A 109 -1.86 -0.68 -15.40
N ILE A 110 -0.89 0.01 -14.82
CA ILE A 110 0.53 -0.34 -14.97
C ILE A 110 0.78 -1.74 -14.39
N ALA A 111 0.25 -2.03 -13.22
CA ALA A 111 0.41 -3.32 -12.56
C ALA A 111 -0.18 -4.45 -13.39
N ARG A 112 -1.30 -4.21 -14.06
CA ARG A 112 -1.95 -5.21 -14.92
C ARG A 112 -1.09 -5.61 -16.11
N LYS A 113 -0.14 -4.77 -16.49
CA LYS A 113 0.80 -5.09 -17.56
C LYS A 113 1.93 -5.98 -17.09
N GLN A 114 1.94 -6.31 -15.81
CA GLN A 114 2.91 -7.23 -15.20
C GLN A 114 2.24 -8.60 -15.01
N PRO A 115 2.27 -9.46 -16.02
CA PRO A 115 1.48 -10.71 -15.99
C PRO A 115 1.77 -11.60 -14.80
N ALA A 116 3.03 -11.64 -14.36
CA ALA A 116 3.44 -12.49 -13.25
C ALA A 116 2.75 -12.10 -11.94
N VAL A 117 2.39 -10.83 -11.79
CA VAL A 117 1.76 -10.33 -10.57
C VAL A 117 0.28 -10.71 -10.53
N TRP A 118 -0.42 -10.53 -11.65
CA TRP A 118 -1.87 -10.69 -11.69
C TRP A 118 -2.34 -12.12 -11.89
N HIS A 119 -1.58 -12.92 -12.61
CA HIS A 119 -1.96 -14.31 -12.86
C HIS A 119 -1.87 -15.20 -11.64
N ARG A 120 -1.23 -14.73 -10.59
CA ARG A 120 -1.11 -15.48 -9.34
C ARG A 120 -2.19 -15.13 -8.33
N VAL A 121 -2.98 -14.15 -8.66
CA VAL A 121 -4.09 -13.74 -7.82
C VAL A 121 -5.37 -14.35 -8.35
#